data_41c0a6fdd5a50736213b391b9a04ffc0
#
_entry.id   41c0a6fdd5a50736213b391b9a04ffc0
#
_cell.length_a   1.000
_cell.length_b   1.000
_cell.length_c   1.000
_cell.angle_alpha   90.00
_cell.angle_beta   90.00
_cell.angle_gamma   90.00
#
_symmetry.space_group_name_H-M   'P 1'
#
loop_
_entity.id
_entity.type
_entity.pdbx_description
1 polymer ?
#
loop_
_entity_poly.entity_id
_entity_poly.type
_entity_poly.pdbx_seq_one_letter_code
_entity_poly.pdbx_strand_id
1 'polypeptide(L)'
;MSDGSYRVIDVKPQDLLAEPAVAEVLAWTGRLCAAKGWSFEVWHGGDPVFLRNVRLLAAGRRLAFIDEDAAVKVAEAGAAGMTLAQVEALAGLEWGAARAAMLSLLWFGHWTTDLSRPLSSSSVLRTARAAA
;
A
#
# COMPACT_ATOMS: atom_id res chain seq x y z
N MET A 1 -17.34 0.56 11.13
CA MET A 1 -18.38 1.13 12.00
C MET A 1 -17.80 2.32 12.75
N SER A 2 -18.47 3.44 12.68
CA SER A 2 -18.01 4.62 13.39
C SER A 2 -18.56 4.62 14.82
N ASP A 3 -17.71 4.68 15.81
CA ASP A 3 -18.06 4.82 17.22
C ASP A 3 -18.10 6.28 17.67
N GLY A 4 -17.98 7.23 16.72
CA GLY A 4 -17.93 8.65 17.00
C GLY A 4 -16.57 9.15 17.48
N SER A 5 -15.55 8.29 17.53
CA SER A 5 -14.20 8.71 17.88
C SER A 5 -13.42 9.15 16.65
N TYR A 6 -12.44 10.03 16.88
CA TYR A 6 -11.52 10.48 15.84
C TYR A 6 -10.09 10.12 16.22
N ARG A 7 -9.33 9.72 15.21
CA ARG A 7 -7.90 9.49 15.33
C ARG A 7 -7.19 10.51 14.46
N VAL A 8 -6.34 11.31 15.08
CA VAL A 8 -5.51 12.28 14.37
C VAL A 8 -4.12 11.71 14.23
N ILE A 9 -3.63 11.64 13.00
CA ILE A 9 -2.29 11.13 12.71
C ILE A 9 -1.49 12.26 12.07
N ASP A 10 -0.39 12.63 12.72
CA ASP A 10 0.57 13.58 12.17
C ASP A 10 1.75 12.82 11.61
N VAL A 11 2.07 13.05 10.35
CA VAL A 11 3.18 12.38 9.67
C VAL A 11 4.38 13.31 9.65
N LYS A 12 5.46 12.91 10.30
CA LYS A 12 6.73 13.67 10.36
C LYS A 12 7.89 12.76 10.04
N PRO A 13 8.87 13.20 9.25
CA PRO A 13 10.14 12.49 9.12
C PRO A 13 10.82 12.31 10.48
N GLN A 14 11.46 11.16 10.66
CA GLN A 14 12.06 10.80 11.95
C GLN A 14 13.12 11.82 12.43
N ASP A 15 13.89 12.37 11.51
CA ASP A 15 14.90 13.38 11.82
C ASP A 15 14.30 14.68 12.41
N LEU A 16 13.09 15.05 11.99
CA LEU A 16 12.40 16.22 12.53
C LEU A 16 11.88 15.99 13.95
N LEU A 17 11.65 14.76 14.36
CA LEU A 17 11.16 14.44 15.70
C LEU A 17 12.19 14.78 16.79
N ALA A 18 13.45 14.86 16.43
CA ALA A 18 14.53 15.25 17.36
C ALA A 18 14.60 16.76 17.59
N GLU A 19 13.93 17.57 16.79
CA GLU A 19 13.95 19.03 16.93
C GLU A 19 13.03 19.49 18.06
N PRO A 20 13.50 20.29 19.04
CA PRO A 20 12.70 20.74 20.17
C PRO A 20 11.42 21.48 19.78
N ALA A 21 11.49 22.34 18.75
CA ALA A 21 10.33 23.09 18.29
C ALA A 21 9.24 22.16 17.74
N VAL A 22 9.61 21.12 17.01
CA VAL A 22 8.68 20.12 16.50
C VAL A 22 8.07 19.30 17.64
N ALA A 23 8.90 18.86 18.59
CA ALA A 23 8.43 18.10 19.75
C ALA A 23 7.42 18.91 20.58
N GLU A 24 7.64 20.21 20.73
CA GLU A 24 6.73 21.09 21.46
C GLU A 24 5.36 21.20 20.77
N VAL A 25 5.35 21.39 19.44
CA VAL A 25 4.10 21.44 18.65
C VAL A 25 3.36 20.11 18.73
N LEU A 26 4.06 18.99 18.63
CA LEU A 26 3.43 17.66 18.71
C LEU A 26 2.83 17.42 20.10
N ALA A 27 3.52 17.82 21.16
CA ALA A 27 3.01 17.69 22.52
C ALA A 27 1.77 18.55 22.73
N TRP A 28 1.77 19.77 22.23
CA TRP A 28 0.62 20.66 22.28
C TRP A 28 -0.58 20.08 21.50
N THR A 29 -0.34 19.57 20.30
CA THR A 29 -1.36 18.95 19.47
C THR A 29 -1.98 17.72 20.17
N GLY A 30 -1.15 16.90 20.80
CA GLY A 30 -1.61 15.75 21.57
C GLY A 30 -2.52 16.16 22.72
N ARG A 31 -2.18 17.22 23.44
CA ARG A 31 -3.02 17.74 24.53
C ARG A 31 -4.36 18.28 24.00
N LEU A 32 -4.32 18.98 22.87
CA LEU A 32 -5.55 19.49 22.25
C LEU A 32 -6.48 18.36 21.81
N CYS A 33 -5.94 17.32 21.19
CA CYS A 33 -6.70 16.15 20.81
C CYS A 33 -7.31 15.45 22.02
N ALA A 34 -6.53 15.27 23.08
CA ALA A 34 -7.01 14.65 24.32
C ALA A 34 -8.15 15.43 24.94
N ALA A 35 -8.08 16.77 24.92
CA ALA A 35 -9.14 17.62 25.44
C ALA A 35 -10.45 17.47 24.64
N LYS A 36 -10.38 17.07 23.38
CA LYS A 36 -11.54 16.81 22.53
C LYS A 36 -11.98 15.34 22.54
N GLY A 37 -11.33 14.51 23.29
CA GLY A 37 -11.59 13.07 23.31
C GLY A 37 -11.11 12.33 22.07
N TRP A 38 -10.19 12.91 21.32
CA TRP A 38 -9.61 12.30 20.13
C TRP A 38 -8.29 11.60 20.47
N SER A 39 -7.99 10.50 19.80
CA SER A 39 -6.66 9.92 19.88
C SER A 39 -5.69 10.64 18.96
N PHE A 40 -4.43 10.69 19.36
CA PHE A 40 -3.36 11.33 18.59
C PHE A 40 -2.19 10.40 18.47
N GLU A 41 -1.65 10.29 17.26
CA GLU A 41 -0.51 9.43 16.96
C GLU A 41 0.41 10.16 16.00
N VAL A 42 1.72 10.06 16.25
CA VAL A 42 2.75 10.56 15.34
C VAL A 42 3.28 9.37 14.56
N TRP A 43 3.20 9.45 13.25
CA TRP A 43 3.75 8.43 12.37
C TRP A 43 4.98 9.00 11.66
N HIS A 44 6.14 8.41 11.91
CA HIS A 44 7.41 8.88 11.36
C HIS A 44 7.89 8.04 10.17
N GLY A 45 7.03 7.24 9.59
CA GLY A 45 7.35 6.32 8.52
C GLY A 45 7.38 4.88 9.04
N GLY A 46 7.35 3.96 8.11
CA GLY A 46 7.49 2.54 8.40
C GLY A 46 8.80 2.02 7.81
N ASP A 47 8.86 0.73 7.59
CA ASP A 47 9.97 0.11 6.87
C ASP A 47 10.10 0.77 5.49
N PRO A 48 11.30 1.29 5.14
CA PRO A 48 11.52 1.92 3.84
C PRO A 48 11.20 1.02 2.65
N VAL A 49 11.45 -0.28 2.76
CA VAL A 49 11.12 -1.24 1.70
C VAL A 49 9.61 -1.34 1.52
N PHE A 50 8.87 -1.48 2.61
CA PHE A 50 7.41 -1.51 2.57
C PHE A 50 6.83 -0.25 1.94
N LEU A 51 7.31 0.92 2.34
CA LEU A 51 6.83 2.20 1.81
C LEU A 51 7.14 2.37 0.32
N ARG A 52 8.31 1.92 -0.11
CA ARG A 52 8.68 1.92 -1.52
C ARG A 52 7.74 1.04 -2.33
N ASN A 53 7.43 -0.14 -1.81
CA ASN A 53 6.52 -1.08 -2.47
C ASN A 53 5.11 -0.51 -2.55
N VAL A 54 4.60 0.08 -1.48
CA VAL A 54 3.28 0.73 -1.49
C VAL A 54 3.23 1.86 -2.52
N ARG A 55 4.28 2.65 -2.61
CA ARG A 55 4.38 3.71 -3.62
C ARG A 55 4.35 3.14 -5.05
N LEU A 56 5.02 2.03 -5.28
CA LEU A 56 5.00 1.35 -6.56
C LEU A 56 3.60 0.82 -6.89
N LEU A 57 2.95 0.16 -5.93
CA LEU A 57 1.59 -0.35 -6.11
C LEU A 57 0.59 0.77 -6.34
N ALA A 58 0.81 1.94 -5.78
CA ALA A 58 -0.07 3.10 -5.96
C ALA A 58 -0.17 3.55 -7.42
N ALA A 59 0.79 3.20 -8.27
CA ALA A 59 0.68 3.42 -9.71
C ALA A 59 -0.51 2.68 -10.32
N GLY A 60 -0.94 1.56 -9.72
CA GLY A 60 -2.09 0.78 -10.17
C GLY A 60 -3.45 1.30 -9.68
N ARG A 61 -3.49 2.37 -8.90
CA ARG A 61 -4.75 2.90 -8.36
C ARG A 61 -5.59 3.67 -9.37
N ARG A 62 -4.98 4.14 -10.45
CA ARG A 62 -5.64 4.97 -11.46
C ARG A 62 -6.26 4.08 -12.54
N LEU A 63 -7.53 3.72 -12.35
CA LEU A 63 -8.24 2.84 -13.27
C LEU A 63 -8.32 3.38 -14.71
N ALA A 64 -8.28 4.71 -14.89
CA ALA A 64 -8.30 5.32 -16.20
C ALA A 64 -7.11 4.92 -17.10
N PHE A 65 -6.02 4.46 -16.49
CA PHE A 65 -4.83 4.02 -17.21
C PHE A 65 -4.68 2.51 -17.27
N ILE A 66 -5.68 1.76 -16.79
CA ILE A 66 -5.65 0.29 -16.75
C ILE A 66 -6.60 -0.23 -17.80
N ASP A 67 -6.10 -1.08 -18.67
CA ASP A 67 -6.93 -1.81 -19.63
C ASP A 67 -7.69 -2.89 -18.90
N GLU A 68 -9.02 -2.83 -18.93
CA GLU A 68 -9.89 -3.81 -18.26
C GLU A 68 -9.68 -5.22 -18.80
N ASP A 69 -9.51 -5.37 -20.11
CA ASP A 69 -9.26 -6.69 -20.73
C ASP A 69 -7.93 -7.26 -20.25
N ALA A 70 -6.92 -6.43 -20.11
CA ALA A 70 -5.63 -6.83 -19.55
C ALA A 70 -5.77 -7.27 -18.10
N ALA A 71 -6.53 -6.54 -17.31
CA ALA A 71 -6.78 -6.88 -15.90
C ALA A 71 -7.48 -8.23 -15.78
N VAL A 72 -8.49 -8.49 -16.60
CA VAL A 72 -9.19 -9.78 -16.63
C VAL A 72 -8.23 -10.91 -16.98
N LYS A 73 -7.43 -10.75 -18.02
CA LYS A 73 -6.46 -11.77 -18.45
C LYS A 73 -5.42 -12.07 -17.38
N VAL A 74 -4.91 -11.05 -16.71
CA VAL A 74 -3.95 -11.23 -15.62
C VAL A 74 -4.62 -11.89 -14.42
N ALA A 75 -5.86 -11.50 -14.09
CA ALA A 75 -6.61 -12.12 -13.00
C ALA A 75 -6.87 -13.61 -13.26
N GLU A 76 -7.22 -13.98 -14.49
CA GLU A 76 -7.47 -15.36 -14.87
C GLU A 76 -6.18 -16.20 -14.92
N ALA A 77 -5.07 -15.61 -15.34
CA ALA A 77 -3.79 -16.30 -15.46
C ALA A 77 -3.13 -16.56 -14.09
N GLY A 78 -3.40 -15.70 -13.12
CA GLY A 78 -2.73 -15.75 -11.83
C GLY A 78 -3.27 -16.81 -10.91
N ALA A 79 -2.37 -17.37 -10.10
CA ALA A 79 -2.72 -18.30 -9.02
C ALA A 79 -1.72 -18.09 -7.87
N ALA A 80 -2.15 -18.42 -6.66
CA ALA A 80 -1.27 -18.36 -5.48
C ALA A 80 -0.02 -19.23 -5.69
N GLY A 81 1.12 -18.73 -5.29
CA GLY A 81 2.40 -19.39 -5.46
C GLY A 81 3.13 -19.06 -6.76
N MET A 82 2.48 -18.40 -7.70
CA MET A 82 3.12 -17.95 -8.94
C MET A 82 3.88 -16.65 -8.70
N THR A 83 5.00 -16.49 -9.42
CA THR A 83 5.71 -15.21 -9.45
C THR A 83 4.99 -14.22 -10.38
N LEU A 84 5.25 -12.93 -10.21
CA LEU A 84 4.71 -11.90 -11.10
C LEU A 84 5.12 -12.17 -12.56
N ALA A 85 6.38 -12.57 -12.78
CA ALA A 85 6.86 -12.88 -14.11
C ALA A 85 6.10 -14.05 -14.75
N GLN A 86 5.79 -15.08 -13.97
CA GLN A 86 5.03 -16.24 -14.48
C GLN A 86 3.62 -15.85 -14.89
N VAL A 87 2.94 -15.03 -14.09
CA VAL A 87 1.59 -14.56 -14.41
C VAL A 87 1.60 -13.67 -15.65
N GLU A 88 2.55 -12.77 -15.75
CA GLU A 88 2.68 -11.87 -16.91
C GLU A 88 2.93 -12.66 -18.19
N ALA A 89 3.77 -13.70 -18.13
CA ALA A 89 4.04 -14.57 -19.26
C ALA A 89 2.79 -15.34 -19.70
N LEU A 90 2.03 -15.89 -18.75
CA LEU A 90 0.81 -16.65 -19.06
C LEU A 90 -0.32 -15.77 -19.60
N ALA A 91 -0.39 -14.52 -19.19
CA ALA A 91 -1.39 -13.59 -19.68
C ALA A 91 -1.24 -13.25 -21.16
N GLY A 92 -0.03 -13.42 -21.71
CA GLY A 92 0.23 -13.22 -23.14
C GLY A 92 0.08 -11.77 -23.60
N LEU A 93 0.27 -10.82 -22.69
CA LEU A 93 0.14 -9.39 -22.96
C LEU A 93 1.50 -8.74 -23.13
N GLU A 94 1.53 -7.55 -23.71
CA GLU A 94 2.73 -6.71 -23.70
C GLU A 94 3.14 -6.44 -22.24
N TRP A 95 4.42 -6.38 -22.01
CA TRP A 95 4.99 -6.23 -20.66
C TRP A 95 4.37 -5.05 -19.89
N GLY A 96 4.24 -3.89 -20.53
CA GLY A 96 3.69 -2.70 -19.86
C GLY A 96 2.23 -2.87 -19.43
N ALA A 97 1.40 -3.47 -20.30
CA ALA A 97 -0.01 -3.70 -20.00
C ALA A 97 -0.18 -4.75 -18.88
N ALA A 98 0.60 -5.82 -18.93
CA ALA A 98 0.57 -6.86 -17.91
C ALA A 98 1.01 -6.32 -16.54
N ARG A 99 2.09 -5.53 -16.52
CA ARG A 99 2.61 -4.93 -15.28
C ARG A 99 1.62 -3.95 -14.67
N ALA A 100 1.03 -3.05 -15.46
CA ALA A 100 0.03 -2.11 -14.99
C ALA A 100 -1.19 -2.80 -14.39
N ALA A 101 -1.69 -3.83 -15.07
CA ALA A 101 -2.81 -4.64 -14.58
C ALA A 101 -2.46 -5.36 -13.27
N MET A 102 -1.26 -5.93 -13.17
CA MET A 102 -0.79 -6.60 -11.96
C MET A 102 -0.73 -5.64 -10.77
N LEU A 103 -0.16 -4.45 -10.96
CA LEU A 103 -0.08 -3.43 -9.90
C LEU A 103 -1.48 -3.03 -9.43
N SER A 104 -2.43 -2.89 -10.34
CA SER A 104 -3.82 -2.58 -10.01
C SER A 104 -4.47 -3.69 -9.17
N LEU A 105 -4.30 -4.94 -9.56
CA LEU A 105 -4.86 -6.08 -8.83
C LEU A 105 -4.26 -6.21 -7.42
N LEU A 106 -2.99 -5.91 -7.27
CA LEU A 106 -2.34 -5.86 -5.96
C LEU A 106 -2.81 -4.67 -5.13
N TRP A 107 -2.94 -3.50 -5.74
CA TRP A 107 -3.41 -2.30 -5.05
C TRP A 107 -4.82 -2.47 -4.48
N PHE A 108 -5.73 -3.04 -5.27
CA PHE A 108 -7.12 -3.26 -4.85
C PHE A 108 -7.33 -4.54 -4.03
N GLY A 109 -6.26 -5.28 -3.75
CA GLY A 109 -6.32 -6.44 -2.85
C GLY A 109 -6.90 -7.70 -3.46
N HIS A 110 -6.96 -7.81 -4.79
CA HIS A 110 -7.34 -9.05 -5.45
C HIS A 110 -6.35 -10.17 -5.13
N TRP A 111 -5.07 -9.84 -5.14
CA TRP A 111 -4.00 -10.66 -4.61
C TRP A 111 -3.15 -9.84 -3.65
N THR A 112 -2.35 -10.54 -2.85
CA THR A 112 -1.34 -9.95 -1.98
C THR A 112 0.03 -10.54 -2.30
N THR A 113 1.06 -9.88 -1.83
CA THR A 113 2.43 -10.36 -1.91
C THR A 113 3.19 -9.87 -0.69
N ASP A 114 4.37 -10.43 -0.45
CA ASP A 114 5.21 -9.99 0.66
C ASP A 114 5.81 -8.63 0.35
N LEU A 115 5.36 -7.60 1.05
CA LEU A 115 5.83 -6.23 0.91
C LEU A 115 7.00 -5.89 1.82
N SER A 116 7.47 -6.85 2.64
CA SER A 116 8.66 -6.67 3.48
C SER A 116 9.96 -6.83 2.69
N ARG A 117 9.87 -7.33 1.47
CA ARG A 117 10.99 -7.49 0.52
C ARG A 117 10.73 -6.63 -0.71
N PRO A 118 11.80 -6.16 -1.40
CA PRO A 118 11.62 -5.38 -2.62
C PRO A 118 10.73 -6.09 -3.63
N LEU A 119 9.71 -5.39 -4.11
CA LEU A 119 8.80 -5.93 -5.12
C LEU A 119 9.54 -6.08 -6.45
N SER A 120 9.45 -7.27 -7.03
CA SER A 120 10.15 -7.59 -8.27
C SER A 120 9.38 -8.65 -9.07
N SER A 121 9.90 -9.00 -10.22
CA SER A 121 9.35 -10.08 -11.06
C SER A 121 9.33 -11.44 -10.35
N SER A 122 10.19 -11.62 -9.35
CA SER A 122 10.23 -12.86 -8.56
C SER A 122 9.35 -12.83 -7.31
N SER A 123 8.66 -11.75 -7.04
CA SER A 123 7.69 -11.69 -5.95
C SER A 123 6.57 -12.69 -6.18
N VAL A 124 6.13 -13.38 -5.13
CA VAL A 124 5.17 -14.46 -5.21
C VAL A 124 3.79 -13.97 -4.82
N LEU A 125 2.79 -14.31 -5.63
CA LEU A 125 1.40 -13.99 -5.34
C LEU A 125 0.85 -14.88 -4.22
N ARG A 126 0.04 -14.27 -3.38
CA ARG A 126 -0.72 -14.94 -2.31
C ARG A 126 -2.19 -14.59 -2.46
N THR A 127 -3.05 -15.51 -2.03
CA THR A 127 -4.48 -15.22 -1.95
C THR A 127 -4.71 -14.12 -0.93
N ALA A 128 -5.55 -13.14 -1.29
CA ALA A 128 -5.99 -12.16 -0.32
C ALA A 128 -6.73 -12.86 0.81
N ARG A 129 -6.41 -12.54 2.07
CA ARG A 129 -7.19 -13.04 3.19
C ARG A 129 -8.58 -12.42 3.12
N ALA A 130 -9.60 -13.26 3.23
CA ALA A 130 -10.93 -12.74 3.44
C ALA A 130 -10.91 -11.85 4.69
N ALA A 131 -11.50 -10.66 4.58
CA ALA A 131 -11.66 -9.79 5.75
C ALA A 131 -12.47 -10.55 6.81
N ALA A 132 -11.85 -10.72 7.95
CA ALA A 132 -12.52 -11.35 9.08
C ALA A 132 -13.52 -10.39 9.71
#